data_b858cf2d46e080386dd0d3a91151a938
#
_entry.id   b858cf2d46e080386dd0d3a91151a938
#
_cell.length_a   1.000
_cell.length_b   1.000
_cell.length_c   1.000
_cell.angle_alpha   90.00
_cell.angle_beta   90.00
_cell.angle_gamma   90.00
#
_symmetry.space_group_name_H-M   'P 1'
#
loop_
_entity.id
_entity.type
_entity.pdbx_description
1 polymer ?
#
loop_
_entity_poly.entity_id
_entity_poly.type
_entity_poly.pdbx_seq_one_letter_code
_entity_poly.pdbx_strand_id
1 'polypeptide(L)'
;MAIRTVERHKYNGDTIIKTRTLSFEPYRYSEHNMALVMGLIKRNLSPDLLSTRYRAENQTNPYHGHCYHSTQALFYLMDTDKLQPMSGVDYRDETHWWLQDGDNVYDLTAEQYLSVGKLPPYPMG
;
A
#
# COMPACT_ATOMS: atom_id res chain seq x y z
N MET A 1 19.70 -7.00 14.05
CA MET A 1 18.61 -6.37 13.30
C MET A 1 17.31 -6.62 14.03
N ALA A 2 16.43 -5.63 14.04
CA ALA A 2 15.15 -5.74 14.75
C ALA A 2 14.17 -6.62 13.96
N ILE A 3 13.49 -7.51 14.68
CA ILE A 3 12.38 -8.28 14.11
C ILE A 3 11.11 -7.50 14.35
N ARG A 4 10.30 -7.37 13.29
CA ARG A 4 8.98 -6.75 13.38
C ARG A 4 7.91 -7.81 13.48
N THR A 5 6.90 -7.53 14.30
CA THR A 5 5.75 -8.41 14.49
C THR A 5 4.48 -7.65 14.11
N VAL A 6 3.68 -8.25 13.24
CA VAL A 6 2.42 -7.68 12.78
C VAL A 6 1.30 -8.67 13.07
N GLU A 7 0.22 -8.19 13.66
CA GLU A 7 -0.99 -8.98 13.87
C GLU A 7 -2.02 -8.66 12.81
N ARG A 8 -2.61 -9.71 12.24
CA ARG A 8 -3.72 -9.58 11.30
C ARG A 8 -4.94 -10.27 11.89
N HIS A 9 -6.06 -9.57 11.87
CA HIS A 9 -7.31 -10.06 12.41
C HIS A 9 -8.31 -10.33 11.30
N LYS A 10 -9.01 -11.46 11.39
CA LYS A 10 -10.17 -11.72 10.56
C LYS A 10 -11.41 -11.44 11.39
N TYR A 11 -12.33 -10.68 10.84
CA TYR A 11 -13.54 -10.24 11.53
C TYR A 11 -14.79 -10.91 10.97
N ASN A 12 -15.77 -11.11 11.84
CA ASN A 12 -17.15 -11.36 11.47
C ASN A 12 -17.98 -10.25 12.13
N GLY A 13 -18.38 -9.24 11.33
CA GLY A 13 -18.92 -8.00 11.90
C GLY A 13 -17.84 -7.29 12.73
N ASP A 14 -18.14 -7.00 13.99
CA ASP A 14 -17.20 -6.38 14.93
C ASP A 14 -16.41 -7.39 15.76
N THR A 15 -16.65 -8.71 15.54
CA THR A 15 -16.02 -9.77 16.32
C THR A 15 -14.78 -10.30 15.60
N ILE A 16 -13.66 -10.37 16.32
CA ILE A 16 -12.45 -11.02 15.82
C ILE A 16 -12.63 -12.54 15.94
N ILE A 17 -12.61 -13.23 14.78
CA ILE A 17 -12.75 -14.70 14.73
C ILE A 17 -11.43 -15.41 14.53
N LYS A 18 -10.39 -14.70 14.09
CA LYS A 18 -9.06 -15.27 13.90
C LYS A 18 -8.01 -14.17 13.97
N THR A 19 -6.91 -14.44 14.66
CA THR A 19 -5.73 -13.58 14.67
C THR A 19 -4.55 -14.37 14.15
N ARG A 20 -3.82 -13.78 13.18
CA ARG A 20 -2.57 -14.31 12.69
C ARG A 20 -1.45 -13.35 13.05
N THR A 21 -0.42 -13.86 13.69
CA THR A 21 0.78 -13.10 14.02
C THR A 21 1.88 -13.45 13.04
N LEU A 22 2.46 -12.44 12.41
CA LEU A 22 3.57 -12.58 11.47
C LEU A 22 4.79 -11.87 12.03
N SER A 23 5.90 -12.58 12.14
CA SER A 23 7.18 -12.00 12.53
C SER A 23 8.13 -12.07 11.34
N PHE A 24 8.84 -10.98 11.05
CA PHE A 24 9.74 -10.92 9.92
C PHE A 24 10.88 -9.93 10.19
N GLU A 25 11.96 -10.09 9.45
CA GLU A 25 13.09 -9.16 9.46
C GLU A 25 12.85 -8.16 8.32
N PRO A 26 12.75 -6.85 8.61
CA PRO A 26 12.53 -5.86 7.56
C PRO A 26 13.76 -5.69 6.68
N TYR A 27 13.53 -5.29 5.43
CA TYR A 27 14.58 -5.02 4.47
C TYR A 27 15.31 -3.73 4.81
N ARG A 28 16.62 -3.73 4.61
CA ARG A 28 17.43 -2.51 4.74
C ARG A 28 16.95 -1.46 3.73
N TYR A 29 16.84 -0.21 4.17
CA TYR A 29 16.38 0.88 3.31
C TYR A 29 17.48 1.24 2.29
N SER A 30 17.17 1.03 1.02
CA SER A 30 18.01 1.37 -0.12
C SER A 30 17.16 1.46 -1.37
N GLU A 31 17.64 2.15 -2.42
CA GLU A 31 16.93 2.22 -3.70
C GLU A 31 16.69 0.83 -4.28
N HIS A 32 17.69 -0.03 -4.22
CA HIS A 32 17.57 -1.40 -4.72
C HIS A 32 16.48 -2.17 -3.98
N ASN A 33 16.47 -2.13 -2.65
CA ASN A 33 15.49 -2.83 -1.85
C ASN A 33 14.10 -2.22 -1.96
N MET A 34 13.99 -0.90 -2.14
CA MET A 34 12.70 -0.25 -2.42
C MET A 34 12.09 -0.79 -3.72
N ALA A 35 12.89 -0.83 -4.78
CA ALA A 35 12.42 -1.36 -6.06
C ALA A 35 12.04 -2.85 -5.96
N LEU A 36 12.86 -3.64 -5.27
CA LEU A 36 12.61 -5.08 -5.07
C LEU A 36 11.30 -5.31 -4.32
N VAL A 37 11.12 -4.65 -3.18
CA VAL A 37 9.96 -4.85 -2.31
C VAL A 37 8.69 -4.31 -2.97
N MET A 38 8.76 -3.15 -3.61
CA MET A 38 7.62 -2.60 -4.37
C MET A 38 7.18 -3.58 -5.46
N GLY A 39 8.11 -4.17 -6.19
CA GLY A 39 7.81 -5.16 -7.20
C GLY A 39 7.14 -6.42 -6.64
N LEU A 40 7.62 -6.89 -5.48
CA LEU A 40 7.04 -8.05 -4.80
C LEU A 40 5.59 -7.76 -4.36
N ILE A 41 5.34 -6.59 -3.80
CA ILE A 41 4.00 -6.21 -3.36
C ILE A 41 3.06 -6.12 -4.56
N LYS A 42 3.48 -5.42 -5.63
CA LYS A 42 2.65 -5.24 -6.83
C LYS A 42 2.24 -6.57 -7.47
N ARG A 43 3.13 -7.55 -7.49
CA ARG A 43 2.83 -8.87 -8.04
C ARG A 43 1.85 -9.69 -7.22
N ASN A 44 1.63 -9.30 -5.96
CA ASN A 44 0.76 -10.02 -5.04
C ASN A 44 -0.56 -9.32 -4.76
N LEU A 45 -0.86 -8.24 -5.49
CA LEU A 45 -2.17 -7.57 -5.37
C LEU A 45 -3.27 -8.44 -5.97
N SER A 46 -4.38 -8.56 -5.24
CA SER A 46 -5.49 -9.42 -5.61
C SER A 46 -6.82 -8.76 -5.19
N PRO A 47 -7.90 -8.92 -5.97
CA PRO A 47 -9.23 -8.44 -5.59
C PRO A 47 -9.72 -9.00 -4.24
N ASP A 48 -9.22 -10.17 -3.83
CA ASP A 48 -9.60 -10.78 -2.55
C ASP A 48 -9.17 -9.97 -1.33
N LEU A 49 -8.21 -9.06 -1.50
CA LEU A 49 -7.77 -8.15 -0.44
C LEU A 49 -8.73 -6.97 -0.26
N LEU A 50 -9.67 -6.78 -1.18
CA LEU A 50 -10.55 -5.63 -1.22
C LEU A 50 -11.92 -5.94 -0.65
N SER A 51 -12.60 -4.92 -0.13
CA SER A 51 -14.02 -4.99 0.15
C SER A 51 -14.80 -5.16 -1.14
N THR A 52 -16.03 -5.69 -1.04
CA THR A 52 -16.91 -5.91 -2.19
C THR A 52 -17.09 -4.65 -3.03
N ARG A 53 -17.09 -3.48 -2.41
CA ARG A 53 -17.23 -2.18 -3.07
C ARG A 53 -16.21 -1.96 -4.18
N TYR A 54 -14.96 -2.41 -3.99
CA TYR A 54 -13.86 -2.12 -4.91
C TYR A 54 -13.53 -3.26 -5.86
N ARG A 55 -14.05 -4.47 -5.64
CA ARG A 55 -13.69 -5.65 -6.43
C ARG A 55 -14.05 -5.53 -7.90
N ALA A 56 -15.21 -4.98 -8.21
CA ALA A 56 -15.67 -4.82 -9.59
C ALA A 56 -14.76 -3.86 -10.37
N GLU A 57 -14.37 -2.74 -9.77
CA GLU A 57 -13.47 -1.77 -10.39
C GLU A 57 -12.06 -2.34 -10.55
N ASN A 58 -11.62 -3.17 -9.61
CA ASN A 58 -10.30 -3.80 -9.65
C ASN A 58 -10.15 -4.76 -10.82
N GLN A 59 -11.23 -5.34 -11.33
CA GLN A 59 -11.18 -6.22 -12.50
C GLN A 59 -10.71 -5.49 -13.76
N THR A 60 -11.02 -4.20 -13.89
CA THR A 60 -10.60 -3.38 -15.03
C THR A 60 -9.33 -2.59 -14.75
N ASN A 61 -9.05 -2.32 -13.49
CA ASN A 61 -7.85 -1.60 -13.06
C ASN A 61 -7.26 -2.32 -11.83
N PRO A 62 -6.23 -3.17 -12.02
CA PRO A 62 -5.73 -4.06 -10.95
C PRO A 62 -5.13 -3.33 -9.77
N TYR A 63 -4.83 -2.04 -9.87
CA TYR A 63 -4.28 -1.26 -8.77
C TYR A 63 -5.35 -0.51 -7.97
N HIS A 64 -6.59 -0.48 -8.47
CA HIS A 64 -7.67 0.25 -7.82
C HIS A 64 -7.99 -0.32 -6.45
N GLY A 65 -8.07 0.54 -5.44
CA GLY A 65 -8.44 0.17 -4.07
C GLY A 65 -7.31 -0.42 -3.23
N HIS A 66 -6.14 -0.70 -3.81
CA HIS A 66 -5.02 -1.31 -3.09
C HIS A 66 -4.05 -0.32 -2.45
N CYS A 67 -4.27 0.98 -2.59
CA CYS A 67 -3.30 1.99 -2.14
C CYS A 67 -3.01 1.89 -0.62
N TYR A 68 -4.02 1.70 0.20
CA TYR A 68 -3.84 1.58 1.65
C TYR A 68 -3.04 0.33 2.02
N HIS A 69 -3.44 -0.83 1.52
CA HIS A 69 -2.79 -2.11 1.85
C HIS A 69 -1.36 -2.16 1.35
N SER A 70 -1.11 -1.72 0.13
CA SER A 70 0.23 -1.74 -0.45
C SER A 70 1.16 -0.75 0.24
N THR A 71 0.66 0.45 0.57
CA THR A 71 1.43 1.46 1.31
C THR A 71 1.79 0.96 2.70
N GLN A 72 0.83 0.35 3.40
CA GLN A 72 1.07 -0.23 4.72
C GLN A 72 2.11 -1.35 4.68
N ALA A 73 2.02 -2.25 3.68
CA ALA A 73 2.97 -3.32 3.52
C ALA A 73 4.39 -2.80 3.30
N LEU A 74 4.56 -1.81 2.43
CA LEU A 74 5.86 -1.20 2.16
C LEU A 74 6.41 -0.54 3.41
N PHE A 75 5.58 0.19 4.14
CA PHE A 75 5.98 0.85 5.39
C PHE A 75 6.53 -0.14 6.41
N TYR A 76 5.88 -1.29 6.59
CA TYR A 76 6.32 -2.30 7.55
C TYR A 76 7.50 -3.13 7.08
N LEU A 77 7.65 -3.35 5.78
CA LEU A 77 8.73 -4.18 5.24
C LEU A 77 10.07 -3.47 5.15
N MET A 78 10.10 -2.13 5.20
CA MET A 78 11.33 -1.36 5.13
C MET A 78 11.81 -0.95 6.52
N ASP A 79 13.10 -1.15 6.79
CA ASP A 79 13.73 -0.78 8.07
C ASP A 79 14.21 0.67 8.01
N THR A 80 13.27 1.61 8.18
CA THR A 80 13.56 3.04 8.18
C THR A 80 12.45 3.84 8.84
N ASP A 81 12.80 4.98 9.42
CA ASP A 81 11.87 5.97 9.92
C ASP A 81 11.71 7.18 8.97
N LYS A 82 12.38 7.14 7.82
CA LYS A 82 12.36 8.23 6.84
C LYS A 82 11.11 8.24 5.97
N LEU A 83 10.46 7.08 5.81
CA LEU A 83 9.24 6.98 5.01
C LEU A 83 8.05 7.49 5.81
N GLN A 84 7.35 8.49 5.25
CA GLN A 84 6.17 9.08 5.88
C GLN A 84 4.92 8.66 5.12
N PRO A 85 3.91 8.09 5.80
CA PRO A 85 2.62 7.83 5.17
C PRO A 85 1.95 9.16 4.81
N MET A 86 1.51 9.26 3.57
CA MET A 86 0.85 10.45 3.02
C MET A 86 -0.49 10.07 2.45
N SER A 87 -1.43 10.99 2.48
CA SER A 87 -2.74 10.79 1.86
C SER A 87 -3.24 12.07 1.22
N GLY A 88 -4.08 11.92 0.21
CA GLY A 88 -4.73 13.01 -0.47
C GLY A 88 -6.02 12.53 -1.11
N VAL A 89 -6.91 13.46 -1.43
CA VAL A 89 -8.18 13.16 -2.09
C VAL A 89 -7.99 13.23 -3.60
N ASP A 90 -8.41 12.19 -4.30
CA ASP A 90 -8.24 12.09 -5.74
C ASP A 90 -9.42 12.72 -6.52
N TYR A 91 -9.38 12.61 -7.86
CA TYR A 91 -10.41 13.17 -8.75
C TYR A 91 -11.80 12.54 -8.56
N ARG A 92 -11.88 11.35 -7.89
CA ARG A 92 -13.13 10.67 -7.56
C ARG A 92 -13.61 10.98 -6.16
N ASP A 93 -12.95 11.91 -5.46
CA ASP A 93 -13.24 12.26 -4.08
C ASP A 93 -12.94 11.10 -3.11
N GLU A 94 -12.00 10.22 -3.48
CA GLU A 94 -11.55 9.09 -2.67
C GLU A 94 -10.16 9.33 -2.13
N THR A 95 -9.87 8.80 -0.95
CA THR A 95 -8.55 8.91 -0.32
C THR A 95 -7.54 7.99 -0.99
N HIS A 96 -6.39 8.56 -1.36
CA HIS A 96 -5.25 7.84 -1.91
C HIS A 96 -4.08 7.91 -0.93
N TRP A 97 -3.36 6.80 -0.79
CA TRP A 97 -2.23 6.67 0.13
C TRP A 97 -0.93 6.35 -0.61
N TRP A 98 0.17 6.92 -0.13
CA TRP A 98 1.52 6.63 -0.62
C TRP A 98 2.52 6.87 0.51
N LEU A 99 3.81 6.51 0.27
CA LEU A 99 4.92 6.86 1.18
C LEU A 99 5.79 7.92 0.54
N GLN A 100 6.38 8.76 1.36
CA GLN A 100 7.23 9.84 0.89
C GLN A 100 8.46 9.99 1.81
N ASP A 101 9.63 10.19 1.20
CA ASP A 101 10.87 10.52 1.87
C ASP A 101 11.38 11.82 1.25
N GLY A 102 11.16 12.97 1.93
CA GLY A 102 11.44 14.26 1.35
C GLY A 102 10.65 14.46 0.06
N ASP A 103 11.35 14.66 -1.05
CA ASP A 103 10.73 14.85 -2.38
C ASP A 103 10.51 13.52 -3.12
N ASN A 104 10.97 12.40 -2.57
CA ASN A 104 10.83 11.09 -3.20
C ASN A 104 9.48 10.47 -2.86
N VAL A 105 8.67 10.20 -3.87
CA VAL A 105 7.34 9.60 -3.75
C VAL A 105 7.43 8.12 -4.11
N TYR A 106 6.89 7.27 -3.25
CA TYR A 106 6.80 5.83 -3.46
C TYR A 106 5.33 5.41 -3.44
N ASP A 107 4.77 5.24 -4.63
CA ASP A 107 3.36 4.96 -4.83
C ASP A 107 3.21 3.67 -5.64
N LEU A 108 2.77 2.62 -4.97
CA LEU A 108 2.63 1.28 -5.55
C LEU A 108 1.44 1.18 -6.50
N THR A 109 0.49 2.09 -6.41
CA THR A 109 -0.76 2.03 -7.17
C THR A 109 -1.00 3.27 -8.03
N ALA A 110 0.07 4.01 -8.36
CA ALA A 110 0.00 5.21 -9.22
C ALA A 110 -0.64 4.90 -10.57
N GLU A 111 -0.45 3.69 -11.08
CA GLU A 111 -0.98 3.25 -12.36
C GLU A 111 -2.51 3.33 -12.45
N GLN A 112 -3.22 3.28 -11.31
CA GLN A 112 -4.68 3.46 -11.31
C GLN A 112 -5.11 4.84 -11.83
N TYR A 113 -4.25 5.86 -11.70
CA TYR A 113 -4.47 7.21 -12.23
C TYR A 113 -3.92 7.36 -13.63
N LEU A 114 -2.69 6.92 -13.83
CA LEU A 114 -1.99 7.09 -15.10
C LEU A 114 -2.68 6.34 -16.24
N SER A 115 -3.24 5.16 -15.96
CA SER A 115 -3.96 4.36 -16.95
C SER A 115 -5.24 5.01 -17.47
N VAL A 116 -5.79 5.98 -16.75
CA VAL A 116 -7.01 6.72 -17.15
C VAL A 116 -6.70 8.20 -17.43
N GLY A 117 -5.41 8.55 -17.59
CA GLY A 117 -4.99 9.90 -17.95
C GLY A 117 -5.14 10.92 -16.83
N LYS A 118 -5.11 10.48 -15.58
CA LYS A 118 -5.22 11.35 -14.40
C LYS A 118 -3.90 11.39 -13.63
N LEU A 119 -3.72 12.40 -12.80
CA LEU A 119 -2.56 12.51 -11.91
C LEU A 119 -2.96 12.09 -10.50
N PRO A 120 -2.04 11.42 -9.76
CA PRO A 120 -2.25 11.17 -8.34
C PRO A 120 -2.31 12.48 -7.55
N PRO A 121 -3.01 12.49 -6.39
CA PRO A 121 -3.23 13.73 -5.61
C PRO A 121 -2.03 14.09 -4.74
N TYR A 122 -0.82 14.10 -5.29
CA TYR A 122 0.36 14.48 -4.52
C TYR A 122 0.39 15.98 -4.26
N PRO A 123 0.98 16.39 -3.13
CA PRO A 123 1.18 17.81 -2.89
C PRO A 123 2.04 18.43 -4.00
N MET A 124 1.62 19.56 -4.50
CA MET A 124 2.41 20.36 -5.42
C MET A 124 3.42 21.13 -4.57
N GLY A 125 4.63 20.61 -4.50
CA GLY A 125 5.69 21.18 -3.69
C GLY A 125 6.45 22.26 -4.36
#